data_9a8282f160b5b72ebef5b86e0250b8c7
#
_entry.id   9a8282f160b5b72ebef5b86e0250b8c7
#
_cell.length_a   1.000
_cell.length_b   1.000
_cell.length_c   1.000
_cell.angle_alpha   90.00
_cell.angle_beta   90.00
_cell.angle_gamma   90.00
#
_symmetry.space_group_name_H-M   'P 1'
#
loop_
_entity.id
_entity.type
_entity.pdbx_description
1 polymer ?
#
loop_
_entity_poly.entity_id
_entity_poly.type
_entity_poly.pdbx_seq_one_letter_code
_entity_poly.pdbx_strand_id
1 'polypeptide(L)'
;YLTVSDRKGVFVYLSDHGDTIGEHNIFGKQTFYEESSRIPLIFEGDGIKKGKRINIPVSIMDIGPTLCELTKATTPPDQDGTSLLKQITGEEKQQKRYIISEFIERKNGQLIPGRMIREGEWKLIHYANHKQYDLLFNLKEDSNELTNVVKEYPEKYQQLLNKLKKNWDLDKIIESFKSKTKHVQLLRSWGREVDVEDIARWNIPEHAAELPEECY
;
A
#
# COMPACT_ATOMS: atom_id res chain seq x y z
N TYR A 1 3.72 2.30 -27.70
CA TYR A 1 4.23 3.68 -27.85
C TYR A 1 5.76 3.72 -27.78
N LEU A 2 6.38 3.02 -26.85
CA LEU A 2 7.85 2.94 -26.70
C LEU A 2 8.54 2.21 -27.87
N THR A 3 7.80 1.33 -28.56
CA THR A 3 8.32 0.60 -29.74
C THR A 3 8.29 1.41 -31.06
N VAL A 4 7.59 2.56 -31.07
CA VAL A 4 7.43 3.40 -32.27
C VAL A 4 8.32 4.65 -32.22
N SER A 5 8.88 4.97 -31.05
CA SER A 5 9.78 6.12 -30.88
C SER A 5 11.22 5.64 -30.69
N ASP A 6 12.19 6.28 -31.34
CA ASP A 6 13.63 6.09 -31.10
C ASP A 6 14.07 6.60 -29.70
N ARG A 7 13.13 6.96 -28.86
CA ARG A 7 13.38 7.45 -27.49
C ARG A 7 13.67 6.27 -26.57
N LYS A 8 14.79 6.31 -25.91
CA LYS A 8 15.11 5.41 -24.80
C LYS A 8 14.30 5.80 -23.57
N GLY A 9 13.73 4.82 -22.90
CA GLY A 9 12.95 5.08 -21.69
C GLY A 9 12.46 3.81 -21.02
N VAL A 10 11.96 3.99 -19.80
CA VAL A 10 11.33 2.93 -19.02
C VAL A 10 9.88 3.34 -18.73
N PHE A 11 8.98 2.43 -19.05
CA PHE A 11 7.56 2.52 -18.68
C PHE A 11 7.34 1.79 -17.35
N VAL A 12 6.63 2.44 -16.43
CA VAL A 12 6.24 1.85 -15.15
C VAL A 12 4.73 1.91 -15.01
N TYR A 13 4.11 0.75 -14.78
CA TYR A 13 2.68 0.63 -14.51
C TYR A 13 2.48 0.12 -13.09
N LEU A 14 1.68 0.85 -12.31
CA LEU A 14 1.31 0.51 -10.93
C LEU A 14 -0.02 1.14 -10.56
N SER A 15 -0.56 0.76 -9.40
CA SER A 15 -1.68 1.42 -8.73
C SER A 15 -1.24 1.88 -7.34
N ASP A 16 -1.97 2.80 -6.72
CA ASP A 16 -1.78 3.22 -5.33
C ASP A 16 -2.36 2.20 -4.34
N HIS A 17 -3.49 1.57 -4.67
CA HIS A 17 -4.15 0.50 -3.93
C HIS A 17 -5.03 -0.33 -4.87
N GLY A 18 -5.53 -1.44 -4.39
CA GLY A 18 -6.67 -2.17 -4.96
C GLY A 18 -7.97 -1.80 -4.24
N ASP A 19 -9.04 -2.51 -4.53
CA ASP A 19 -10.33 -2.39 -3.87
C ASP A 19 -10.96 -3.78 -3.67
N THR A 20 -11.61 -3.98 -2.51
CA THR A 20 -12.52 -5.09 -2.29
C THR A 20 -13.90 -4.75 -2.86
N ILE A 21 -14.50 -5.66 -3.58
CA ILE A 21 -15.82 -5.50 -4.22
C ILE A 21 -16.84 -6.52 -3.72
N GLY A 22 -16.66 -6.96 -2.47
CA GLY A 22 -17.50 -7.95 -1.78
C GLY A 22 -16.71 -9.06 -1.12
N GLU A 23 -15.44 -9.23 -1.43
CA GLU A 23 -14.56 -10.17 -0.76
C GLU A 23 -14.49 -9.85 0.73
N HIS A 24 -14.42 -10.89 1.58
CA HIS A 24 -14.46 -10.77 3.04
C HIS A 24 -15.67 -9.98 3.58
N ASN A 25 -16.76 -9.84 2.79
CA ASN A 25 -17.93 -8.99 3.07
C ASN A 25 -17.55 -7.50 3.25
N ILE A 26 -16.52 -7.03 2.55
CA ILE A 26 -16.03 -5.66 2.62
C ILE A 26 -16.14 -5.02 1.23
N PHE A 27 -16.47 -3.73 1.20
CA PHE A 27 -16.38 -2.88 0.01
C PHE A 27 -15.41 -1.73 0.27
N GLY A 28 -14.49 -1.47 -0.69
CA GLY A 28 -13.54 -0.37 -0.63
C GLY A 28 -12.12 -0.84 -0.31
N LYS A 29 -11.27 0.08 0.12
CA LYS A 29 -9.81 -0.07 0.13
C LYS A 29 -9.12 0.01 1.50
N GLN A 30 -9.86 0.33 2.55
CA GLN A 30 -9.28 0.52 3.89
C GLN A 30 -9.10 -0.81 4.63
N THR A 31 -8.37 -1.74 4.02
CA THR A 31 -8.08 -3.06 4.57
C THR A 31 -6.68 -3.52 4.18
N PHE A 32 -6.16 -4.55 4.87
CA PHE A 32 -4.87 -5.16 4.56
C PHE A 32 -4.98 -6.44 3.72
N TYR A 33 -6.17 -6.86 3.34
CA TYR A 33 -6.35 -8.03 2.45
C TYR A 33 -5.71 -7.79 1.08
N GLU A 34 -5.39 -8.88 0.36
CA GLU A 34 -4.67 -8.83 -0.92
C GLU A 34 -5.41 -7.96 -1.95
N GLU A 35 -6.75 -7.99 -1.98
CA GLU A 35 -7.57 -7.21 -2.90
C GLU A 35 -7.30 -5.70 -2.77
N SER A 36 -6.98 -5.22 -1.57
CA SER A 36 -6.65 -3.82 -1.31
C SER A 36 -5.14 -3.55 -1.33
N SER A 37 -4.33 -4.45 -0.78
CA SER A 37 -2.91 -4.20 -0.54
C SER A 37 -1.98 -4.69 -1.65
N ARG A 38 -2.43 -5.65 -2.49
CA ARG A 38 -1.64 -6.19 -3.61
C ARG A 38 -1.95 -5.41 -4.88
N ILE A 39 -1.01 -4.58 -5.29
CA ILE A 39 -1.10 -3.79 -6.52
C ILE A 39 -0.27 -4.38 -7.65
N PRO A 40 -0.62 -4.13 -8.92
CA PRO A 40 0.26 -4.42 -10.04
C PRO A 40 1.53 -3.56 -9.96
N LEU A 41 2.66 -4.12 -10.39
CA LEU A 41 3.90 -3.37 -10.60
C LEU A 41 4.63 -3.97 -11.80
N ILE A 42 4.72 -3.22 -12.88
CA ILE A 42 5.33 -3.63 -14.14
C ILE A 42 6.35 -2.60 -14.56
N PHE A 43 7.55 -3.07 -14.92
CA PHE A 43 8.59 -2.26 -15.53
C PHE A 43 8.86 -2.79 -16.94
N GLU A 44 8.91 -1.93 -17.93
CA GLU A 44 9.25 -2.25 -19.32
C GLU A 44 10.12 -1.14 -19.92
N GLY A 45 11.11 -1.52 -20.72
CA GLY A 45 11.93 -0.57 -21.46
C GLY A 45 13.43 -0.89 -21.46
N ASP A 46 14.23 0.15 -21.67
CA ASP A 46 15.67 0.02 -21.81
C ASP A 46 16.35 -0.45 -20.53
N GLY A 47 17.19 -1.47 -20.63
CA GLY A 47 17.90 -2.05 -19.49
C GLY A 47 17.06 -2.97 -18.61
N ILE A 48 15.74 -3.03 -18.82
CA ILE A 48 14.86 -3.92 -18.05
C ILE A 48 14.86 -5.34 -18.61
N LYS A 49 15.03 -6.34 -17.74
CA LYS A 49 15.05 -7.75 -18.11
C LYS A 49 13.66 -8.20 -18.58
N LYS A 50 13.52 -8.49 -19.87
CA LYS A 50 12.26 -8.97 -20.46
C LYS A 50 11.80 -10.30 -19.88
N GLY A 51 10.49 -10.46 -19.71
CA GLY A 51 9.83 -11.70 -19.28
C GLY A 51 10.20 -12.17 -17.87
N LYS A 52 10.83 -11.32 -17.05
CA LYS A 52 11.19 -11.68 -15.68
C LYS A 52 10.03 -11.42 -14.72
N ARG A 53 9.68 -12.44 -13.92
CA ARG A 53 8.78 -12.30 -12.78
C ARG A 53 9.59 -12.27 -11.48
N ILE A 54 9.31 -11.29 -10.62
CA ILE A 54 9.94 -11.09 -9.32
C ILE A 54 8.91 -11.43 -8.24
N ASN A 55 9.18 -12.44 -7.41
CA ASN A 55 8.25 -12.98 -6.42
C ASN A 55 8.60 -12.58 -4.98
N ILE A 56 9.43 -11.55 -4.79
CA ILE A 56 9.68 -10.98 -3.46
C ILE A 56 8.61 -9.91 -3.13
N PRO A 57 8.25 -9.74 -1.87
CA PRO A 57 7.42 -8.61 -1.47
C PRO A 57 8.12 -7.29 -1.79
N VAL A 58 7.41 -6.38 -2.44
CA VAL A 58 7.87 -5.02 -2.75
C VAL A 58 6.84 -4.00 -2.25
N SER A 59 7.29 -2.77 -2.02
CA SER A 59 6.45 -1.68 -1.57
C SER A 59 6.39 -0.58 -2.64
N ILE A 60 5.29 0.17 -2.68
CA ILE A 60 5.19 1.39 -3.48
C ILE A 60 6.29 2.41 -3.11
N MET A 61 6.80 2.35 -1.89
CA MET A 61 7.91 3.18 -1.42
C MET A 61 9.23 2.88 -2.15
N ASP A 62 9.36 1.69 -2.73
CA ASP A 62 10.56 1.28 -3.51
C ASP A 62 10.64 1.99 -4.87
N ILE A 63 9.53 2.57 -5.35
CA ILE A 63 9.45 3.21 -6.67
C ILE A 63 10.34 4.45 -6.74
N GLY A 64 10.26 5.33 -5.75
CA GLY A 64 11.06 6.56 -5.71
C GLY A 64 12.56 6.30 -5.86
N PRO A 65 13.20 5.51 -4.96
CA PRO A 65 14.61 5.18 -5.08
C PRO A 65 14.94 4.39 -6.36
N THR A 66 14.04 3.56 -6.88
CA THR A 66 14.25 2.86 -8.15
C THR A 66 14.32 3.83 -9.33
N LEU A 67 13.41 4.80 -9.39
CA LEU A 67 13.39 5.81 -10.44
C LEU A 67 14.62 6.73 -10.35
N CYS A 68 15.02 7.12 -9.14
CA CYS A 68 16.24 7.91 -8.94
C CYS A 68 17.48 7.17 -9.47
N GLU A 69 17.62 5.89 -9.14
CA GLU A 69 18.76 5.08 -9.61
C GLU A 69 18.72 4.85 -11.13
N LEU A 70 17.54 4.57 -11.72
CA LEU A 70 17.35 4.44 -13.16
C LEU A 70 17.78 5.71 -13.92
N THR A 71 17.45 6.88 -13.40
CA THR A 71 17.71 8.18 -14.03
C THR A 71 19.04 8.80 -13.61
N LYS A 72 19.77 8.14 -12.70
CA LYS A 72 20.99 8.69 -12.07
C LYS A 72 20.75 10.01 -11.32
N ALA A 73 19.52 10.21 -10.85
CA ALA A 73 19.17 11.35 -10.02
C ALA A 73 19.57 11.07 -8.55
N THR A 74 19.80 12.15 -7.81
CA THR A 74 20.04 12.04 -6.37
C THR A 74 18.78 11.58 -5.67
N THR A 75 18.90 10.51 -4.88
CA THR A 75 17.80 10.04 -4.02
C THR A 75 17.56 11.04 -2.90
N PRO A 76 16.34 11.53 -2.68
CA PRO A 76 16.03 12.37 -1.53
C PRO A 76 16.43 11.71 -0.21
N PRO A 77 16.83 12.48 0.82
CA PRO A 77 17.14 11.92 2.13
C PRO A 77 15.88 11.30 2.78
N ASP A 78 16.09 10.45 3.77
CA ASP A 78 15.05 9.86 4.63
C ASP A 78 13.99 9.02 3.87
N GLN A 79 14.42 8.28 2.84
CA GLN A 79 13.56 7.33 2.13
C GLN A 79 13.60 5.95 2.80
N ASP A 80 12.41 5.43 3.13
CA ASP A 80 12.25 4.07 3.69
C ASP A 80 12.26 2.98 2.60
N GLY A 81 12.04 3.34 1.34
CA GLY A 81 12.06 2.42 0.19
C GLY A 81 13.47 1.98 -0.19
N THR A 82 13.55 0.85 -0.87
CA THR A 82 14.81 0.29 -1.40
C THR A 82 14.71 0.12 -2.91
N SER A 83 15.70 0.58 -3.67
CA SER A 83 15.72 0.43 -5.12
C SER A 83 15.60 -1.04 -5.56
N LEU A 84 14.78 -1.27 -6.56
CA LEU A 84 14.56 -2.56 -7.22
C LEU A 84 15.41 -2.71 -8.49
N LEU A 85 16.32 -1.76 -8.79
CA LEU A 85 17.03 -1.72 -10.06
C LEU A 85 17.73 -3.06 -10.36
N LYS A 86 18.51 -3.58 -9.43
CA LYS A 86 19.25 -4.83 -9.62
C LYS A 86 18.35 -6.03 -9.87
N GLN A 87 17.14 -6.04 -9.27
CA GLN A 87 16.16 -7.09 -9.49
C GLN A 87 15.52 -7.00 -10.87
N ILE A 88 15.15 -5.80 -11.32
CA ILE A 88 14.49 -5.59 -12.62
C ILE A 88 15.45 -5.68 -13.80
N THR A 89 16.73 -5.37 -13.61
CA THR A 89 17.79 -5.59 -14.63
C THR A 89 18.26 -7.05 -14.69
N GLY A 90 18.03 -7.81 -13.62
CA GLY A 90 18.45 -9.22 -13.54
C GLY A 90 19.85 -9.43 -12.98
N GLU A 91 20.47 -8.38 -12.43
CA GLU A 91 21.82 -8.45 -11.85
C GLU A 91 21.87 -9.16 -10.50
N GLU A 92 20.79 -9.08 -9.72
CA GLU A 92 20.71 -9.76 -8.43
C GLU A 92 19.67 -10.89 -8.40
N LYS A 93 19.98 -11.94 -7.62
CA LYS A 93 18.99 -12.92 -7.20
C LYS A 93 18.04 -12.28 -6.19
N GLN A 94 16.81 -12.79 -6.14
CA GLN A 94 15.81 -12.34 -5.20
C GLN A 94 16.33 -12.48 -3.75
N GLN A 95 16.40 -11.36 -3.02
CA GLN A 95 16.76 -11.36 -1.61
C GLN A 95 15.51 -11.60 -0.75
N LYS A 96 15.69 -12.33 0.36
CA LYS A 96 14.62 -12.43 1.36
C LYS A 96 14.42 -11.07 2.00
N ARG A 97 13.23 -10.51 1.85
CA ARG A 97 12.83 -9.26 2.52
C ARG A 97 11.41 -9.36 3.02
N TYR A 98 11.06 -8.48 3.89
CA TYR A 98 9.67 -8.23 4.28
C TYR A 98 9.30 -6.78 4.00
N ILE A 99 8.02 -6.53 3.82
CA ILE A 99 7.45 -5.20 3.73
C ILE A 99 6.44 -5.01 4.85
N ILE A 100 6.24 -3.75 5.25
CA ILE A 100 5.21 -3.33 6.19
C ILE A 100 4.31 -2.31 5.50
N SER A 101 3.01 -2.45 5.71
CA SER A 101 2.01 -1.44 5.40
C SER A 101 1.30 -1.05 6.69
N GLU A 102 0.96 0.23 6.85
CA GLU A 102 0.24 0.70 8.03
C GLU A 102 -0.84 1.72 7.69
N PHE A 103 -1.89 1.71 8.47
CA PHE A 103 -2.88 2.78 8.48
C PHE A 103 -3.51 2.93 9.88
N ILE A 104 -4.19 4.03 10.11
CA ILE A 104 -4.92 4.28 11.35
C ILE A 104 -6.40 4.30 11.03
N GLU A 105 -7.13 3.34 11.57
CA GLU A 105 -8.59 3.35 11.53
C GLU A 105 -9.15 4.28 12.63
N ARG A 106 -10.29 4.91 12.35
CA ARG A 106 -11.04 5.64 13.36
C ARG A 106 -12.39 4.97 13.56
N LYS A 107 -12.59 4.38 14.74
CA LYS A 107 -13.85 3.73 15.11
C LYS A 107 -14.34 4.25 16.45
N ASN A 108 -15.59 4.73 16.49
CA ASN A 108 -16.21 5.28 17.71
C ASN A 108 -15.34 6.33 18.44
N GLY A 109 -14.67 7.19 17.66
CA GLY A 109 -13.78 8.24 18.21
C GLY A 109 -12.39 7.76 18.63
N GLN A 110 -12.14 6.46 18.66
CA GLN A 110 -10.84 5.88 18.96
C GLN A 110 -9.98 5.73 17.70
N LEU A 111 -8.67 5.94 17.85
CA LEU A 111 -7.70 5.69 16.82
C LEU A 111 -7.13 4.29 17.03
N ILE A 112 -7.20 3.46 15.99
CA ILE A 112 -6.75 2.08 16.00
C ILE A 112 -5.63 1.94 14.96
N PRO A 113 -4.35 2.08 15.35
CA PRO A 113 -3.23 1.82 14.46
C PRO A 113 -3.17 0.35 14.09
N GLY A 114 -3.09 0.08 12.80
CA GLY A 114 -2.93 -1.26 12.25
C GLY A 114 -1.67 -1.36 11.42
N ARG A 115 -1.03 -2.52 11.43
CA ARG A 115 0.08 -2.90 10.56
C ARG A 115 -0.14 -4.27 9.94
N MET A 116 0.30 -4.40 8.71
CA MET A 116 0.46 -5.66 8.02
C MET A 116 1.94 -5.86 7.71
N ILE A 117 2.45 -7.09 7.91
CA ILE A 117 3.76 -7.51 7.44
C ILE A 117 3.61 -8.66 6.44
N ARG A 118 4.33 -8.56 5.32
CA ARG A 118 4.41 -9.58 4.27
C ARG A 118 5.86 -10.07 4.18
N GLU A 119 6.10 -11.36 4.41
CA GLU A 119 7.41 -12.00 4.30
C GLU A 119 7.28 -13.34 3.59
N GLY A 120 7.83 -13.43 2.37
CA GLY A 120 7.66 -14.63 1.54
C GLY A 120 6.18 -14.96 1.29
N GLU A 121 5.72 -16.14 1.64
CA GLU A 121 4.31 -16.57 1.57
C GLU A 121 3.46 -16.16 2.78
N TRP A 122 4.08 -15.63 3.82
CA TRP A 122 3.39 -15.31 5.07
C TRP A 122 2.95 -13.87 5.15
N LYS A 123 1.75 -13.65 5.67
CA LYS A 123 1.16 -12.33 5.93
C LYS A 123 0.54 -12.31 7.31
N LEU A 124 0.93 -11.34 8.13
CA LEU A 124 0.33 -11.08 9.45
C LEU A 124 -0.30 -9.68 9.44
N ILE A 125 -1.54 -9.60 9.88
CA ILE A 125 -2.26 -8.35 10.15
C ILE A 125 -2.43 -8.21 11.66
N HIS A 126 -2.05 -7.07 12.20
CA HIS A 126 -2.13 -6.79 13.64
C HIS A 126 -2.65 -5.37 13.89
N TYR A 127 -3.60 -5.25 14.79
CA TYR A 127 -4.13 -3.97 15.27
C TYR A 127 -3.65 -3.71 16.70
N ALA A 128 -3.10 -2.52 16.94
CA ALA A 128 -2.57 -2.16 18.25
C ALA A 128 -3.62 -2.30 19.36
N ASN A 129 -3.24 -2.98 20.45
CA ASN A 129 -4.11 -3.27 21.60
C ASN A 129 -5.34 -4.16 21.30
N HIS A 130 -5.40 -4.79 20.11
CA HIS A 130 -6.52 -5.62 19.68
C HIS A 130 -6.04 -6.99 19.16
N LYS A 131 -5.13 -7.63 19.89
CA LYS A 131 -4.52 -8.94 19.54
C LYS A 131 -5.52 -10.03 19.19
N GLN A 132 -6.72 -9.99 19.75
CA GLN A 132 -7.79 -10.96 19.47
C GLN A 132 -8.28 -10.93 18.00
N TYR A 133 -7.94 -9.88 17.25
CA TYR A 133 -8.27 -9.72 15.84
C TYR A 133 -7.07 -9.92 14.91
N ASP A 134 -5.97 -10.46 15.43
CA ASP A 134 -4.81 -10.77 14.59
C ASP A 134 -5.13 -11.86 13.59
N LEU A 135 -4.67 -11.67 12.34
CA LEU A 135 -4.87 -12.59 11.24
C LEU A 135 -3.52 -13.01 10.66
N LEU A 136 -3.29 -14.31 10.58
CA LEU A 136 -2.10 -14.88 9.94
C LEU A 136 -2.52 -15.75 8.76
N PHE A 137 -1.93 -15.52 7.60
CA PHE A 137 -2.21 -16.26 6.37
C PHE A 137 -0.93 -16.83 5.75
N ASN A 138 -1.06 -18.01 5.16
CA ASN A 138 -0.08 -18.57 4.22
C ASN A 138 -0.63 -18.41 2.79
N LEU A 139 -0.24 -17.36 2.11
CA LEU A 139 -0.80 -17.00 0.79
C LEU A 139 -0.39 -17.96 -0.35
N LYS A 140 0.53 -18.90 -0.09
CA LYS A 140 0.81 -19.99 -1.03
C LYS A 140 -0.30 -21.04 -1.02
N GLU A 141 -0.87 -21.31 0.14
CA GLU A 141 -1.89 -22.34 0.35
C GLU A 141 -3.30 -21.74 0.35
N ASP A 142 -3.42 -20.49 0.82
CA ASP A 142 -4.67 -19.73 0.92
C ASP A 142 -4.47 -18.33 0.33
N SER A 143 -4.49 -18.24 -1.01
CA SER A 143 -4.31 -16.97 -1.72
C SER A 143 -5.46 -15.98 -1.52
N ASN A 144 -6.61 -16.46 -1.07
CA ASN A 144 -7.82 -15.67 -0.83
C ASN A 144 -8.02 -15.28 0.64
N GLU A 145 -7.05 -15.58 1.52
CA GLU A 145 -7.05 -15.18 2.92
C GLU A 145 -8.33 -15.58 3.70
N LEU A 146 -8.85 -16.76 3.42
CA LEU A 146 -10.10 -17.28 4.03
C LEU A 146 -9.88 -17.96 5.38
N THR A 147 -8.65 -18.45 5.64
CA THR A 147 -8.34 -19.25 6.83
C THR A 147 -7.29 -18.58 7.70
N ASN A 148 -7.70 -18.11 8.89
CA ASN A 148 -6.78 -17.57 9.87
C ASN A 148 -6.03 -18.69 10.60
N VAL A 149 -4.73 -18.80 10.38
CA VAL A 149 -3.87 -19.86 10.92
C VAL A 149 -2.98 -19.40 12.10
N VAL A 150 -3.37 -18.35 12.82
CA VAL A 150 -2.63 -17.84 14.00
C VAL A 150 -2.40 -18.94 15.05
N LYS A 151 -3.40 -19.81 15.28
CA LYS A 151 -3.34 -20.87 16.30
C LYS A 151 -2.49 -22.05 15.86
N GLU A 152 -2.47 -22.34 14.56
CA GLU A 152 -1.77 -23.46 13.95
C GLU A 152 -0.24 -23.19 13.84
N TYR A 153 0.14 -21.91 13.68
CA TYR A 153 1.54 -21.51 13.49
C TYR A 153 1.99 -20.45 14.52
N PRO A 154 1.98 -20.76 15.83
CA PRO A 154 2.29 -19.77 16.87
C PRO A 154 3.72 -19.23 16.82
N GLU A 155 4.70 -20.04 16.39
CA GLU A 155 6.09 -19.61 16.26
C GLU A 155 6.25 -18.63 15.10
N LYS A 156 5.61 -18.89 13.94
CA LYS A 156 5.62 -17.99 12.79
C LYS A 156 4.92 -16.68 13.13
N TYR A 157 3.77 -16.75 13.79
CA TYR A 157 3.06 -15.58 14.29
C TYR A 157 3.97 -14.72 15.17
N GLN A 158 4.63 -15.31 16.17
CA GLN A 158 5.50 -14.55 17.08
C GLN A 158 6.72 -13.95 16.37
N GLN A 159 7.31 -14.70 15.42
CA GLN A 159 8.42 -14.21 14.60
C GLN A 159 8.01 -12.95 13.80
N LEU A 160 6.86 -12.99 13.11
CA LEU A 160 6.38 -11.87 12.33
C LEU A 160 5.94 -10.70 13.19
N LEU A 161 5.28 -10.96 14.33
CA LEU A 161 4.84 -9.93 15.27
C LEU A 161 6.03 -9.15 15.85
N ASN A 162 7.12 -9.82 16.17
CA ASN A 162 8.34 -9.17 16.66
C ASN A 162 8.95 -8.24 15.60
N LYS A 163 8.96 -8.65 14.32
CA LYS A 163 9.40 -7.80 13.21
C LYS A 163 8.47 -6.62 12.98
N LEU A 164 7.15 -6.87 13.01
CA LEU A 164 6.11 -5.88 12.78
C LEU A 164 6.15 -4.78 13.85
N LYS A 165 6.41 -5.13 15.11
CA LYS A 165 6.49 -4.20 16.23
C LYS A 165 7.81 -3.43 16.33
N LYS A 166 8.81 -3.80 15.55
CA LYS A 166 10.09 -3.11 15.55
C LYS A 166 9.89 -1.65 15.14
N ASN A 167 10.40 -0.72 15.96
CA ASN A 167 10.29 0.73 15.72
C ASN A 167 8.82 1.24 15.56
N TRP A 168 7.86 0.59 16.21
CA TRP A 168 6.45 1.02 16.19
C TRP A 168 6.12 1.79 17.47
N ASP A 169 6.36 3.07 17.45
CA ASP A 169 6.05 3.99 18.55
C ASP A 169 4.60 4.48 18.40
N LEU A 170 3.69 3.80 19.11
CA LEU A 170 2.25 4.06 19.04
C LEU A 170 1.88 5.44 19.56
N ASP A 171 2.55 5.91 20.62
CA ASP A 171 2.23 7.21 21.22
C ASP A 171 2.59 8.34 20.26
N LYS A 172 3.79 8.27 19.66
CA LYS A 172 4.24 9.23 18.65
C LYS A 172 3.34 9.23 17.41
N ILE A 173 2.88 8.05 16.96
CA ILE A 173 1.99 7.92 15.80
C ILE A 173 0.64 8.56 16.11
N ILE A 174 0.06 8.28 17.27
CA ILE A 174 -1.23 8.85 17.69
C ILE A 174 -1.14 10.36 17.85
N GLU A 175 -0.06 10.86 18.45
CA GLU A 175 0.18 12.29 18.60
C GLU A 175 0.31 13.01 17.26
N SER A 176 1.12 12.46 16.35
CA SER A 176 1.26 12.97 14.98
C SER A 176 -0.07 13.03 14.24
N PHE A 177 -0.90 11.97 14.37
CA PHE A 177 -2.22 11.92 13.75
C PHE A 177 -3.17 12.99 14.33
N LYS A 178 -3.17 13.18 15.66
CA LYS A 178 -3.95 14.24 16.32
C LYS A 178 -3.50 15.63 15.86
N SER A 179 -2.21 15.87 15.76
CA SER A 179 -1.64 17.12 15.25
C SER A 179 -2.08 17.38 13.80
N LYS A 180 -1.95 16.40 12.92
CA LYS A 180 -2.41 16.46 11.53
C LYS A 180 -3.92 16.79 11.46
N THR A 181 -4.73 16.20 12.32
CA THR A 181 -6.18 16.45 12.36
C THR A 181 -6.47 17.92 12.69
N LYS A 182 -5.74 18.52 13.63
CA LYS A 182 -5.87 19.96 13.96
C LYS A 182 -5.50 20.84 12.76
N HIS A 183 -4.41 20.53 12.07
CA HIS A 183 -4.00 21.27 10.86
C HIS A 183 -5.04 21.19 9.75
N VAL A 184 -5.63 20.02 9.52
CA VAL A 184 -6.72 19.84 8.53
C VAL A 184 -7.96 20.65 8.92
N GLN A 185 -8.31 20.72 10.20
CA GLN A 185 -9.41 21.54 10.68
C GLN A 185 -9.16 23.02 10.44
N LEU A 186 -7.95 23.50 10.73
CA LEU A 186 -7.54 24.88 10.47
C LEU A 186 -7.63 25.22 8.98
N LEU A 187 -7.09 24.37 8.11
CA LEU A 187 -7.17 24.55 6.66
C LEU A 187 -8.62 24.57 6.15
N ARG A 188 -9.49 23.71 6.70
CA ARG A 188 -10.91 23.69 6.35
C ARG A 188 -11.62 24.99 6.78
N SER A 189 -11.31 25.51 7.97
CA SER A 189 -11.85 26.79 8.42
C SER A 189 -11.41 27.93 7.52
N TRP A 190 -10.13 28.00 7.21
CA TRP A 190 -9.59 28.97 6.28
C TRP A 190 -10.22 28.86 4.88
N GLY A 191 -10.35 27.64 4.34
CA GLY A 191 -10.97 27.43 3.03
C GLY A 191 -12.43 27.88 2.94
N ARG A 192 -13.17 27.87 4.07
CA ARG A 192 -14.55 28.39 4.11
C ARG A 192 -14.60 29.94 4.12
N GLU A 193 -13.60 30.59 4.73
CA GLU A 193 -13.53 32.05 4.79
C GLU A 193 -13.04 32.67 3.49
N VAL A 194 -12.15 31.97 2.78
CA VAL A 194 -11.55 32.49 1.54
C VAL A 194 -12.46 32.30 0.33
N ASP A 195 -13.55 31.53 0.47
CA ASP A 195 -14.53 31.24 -0.59
C ASP A 195 -13.86 30.93 -1.93
N VAL A 196 -13.01 29.89 -1.92
CA VAL A 196 -12.32 29.43 -3.14
C VAL A 196 -13.39 28.91 -4.08
N GLU A 197 -13.57 29.56 -5.23
CA GLU A 197 -14.44 29.07 -6.30
C GLU A 197 -14.18 27.59 -6.52
N ASP A 198 -15.21 26.78 -6.31
CA ASP A 198 -15.10 25.33 -6.49
C ASP A 198 -14.78 25.05 -7.96
N ILE A 199 -13.66 24.42 -8.19
CA ILE A 199 -13.18 24.19 -9.54
C ILE A 199 -14.19 23.24 -10.21
N ALA A 200 -14.74 23.64 -11.35
CA ALA A 200 -15.77 22.93 -12.12
C ALA A 200 -15.50 21.41 -12.33
N ARG A 201 -14.25 20.97 -12.22
CA ARG A 201 -13.87 19.54 -12.28
C ARG A 201 -14.46 18.67 -11.16
N TRP A 202 -14.91 19.27 -10.05
CA TRP A 202 -15.53 18.57 -8.91
C TRP A 202 -17.06 18.61 -8.97
N ASN A 203 -17.63 19.42 -9.88
CA ASN A 203 -19.06 19.45 -10.10
C ASN A 203 -19.44 18.22 -10.93
N ILE A 204 -20.01 17.22 -10.27
CA ILE A 204 -20.62 16.08 -10.92
C ILE A 204 -21.85 16.61 -11.65
N PRO A 205 -21.95 16.50 -12.98
CA PRO A 205 -23.17 16.89 -13.70
C PRO A 205 -24.40 16.19 -13.10
N GLU A 206 -25.51 16.88 -12.93
CA GLU A 206 -26.74 16.36 -12.30
C GLU A 206 -27.13 14.96 -12.85
N HIS A 207 -27.03 14.78 -14.15
CA HIS A 207 -27.34 13.50 -14.81
C HIS A 207 -26.30 12.39 -14.60
N ALA A 208 -25.09 12.69 -14.11
CA ALA A 208 -24.06 11.68 -13.84
C ALA A 208 -24.24 10.99 -12.48
N ALA A 209 -25.12 11.51 -11.64
CA ALA A 209 -25.51 10.89 -10.37
C ALA A 209 -26.69 9.92 -10.51
N GLU A 210 -27.35 9.89 -11.66
CA GLU A 210 -28.47 9.02 -11.95
C GLU A 210 -27.93 7.70 -12.53
N LEU A 211 -28.17 6.59 -11.82
CA LEU A 211 -27.93 5.27 -12.40
C LEU A 211 -28.97 5.02 -13.50
N PRO A 212 -28.59 4.41 -14.64
CA PRO A 212 -29.57 3.98 -15.65
C PRO A 212 -30.65 3.11 -15.00
N GLU A 213 -31.91 3.30 -15.38
CA GLU A 213 -33.05 2.52 -14.88
C GLU A 213 -32.88 1.00 -15.01
N GLU A 214 -31.99 0.56 -15.90
CA GLU A 214 -31.64 -0.85 -16.12
C GLU A 214 -30.77 -1.47 -14.99
N CYS A 215 -30.36 -0.67 -13.99
CA CYS A 215 -29.53 -1.13 -12.85
C CYS A 215 -30.34 -1.45 -11.59
N TYR A 216 -31.71 -1.47 -11.65
CA TYR A 216 -32.58 -1.83 -10.54
C TYR A 216 -33.26 -3.18 -10.74
#